data_9a875de3abbca6592bec3b6a51591937
#
_entry.id   9a875de3abbca6592bec3b6a51591937
#
_cell.length_a   1.000
_cell.length_b   1.000
_cell.length_c   1.000
_cell.angle_alpha   90.00
_cell.angle_beta   90.00
_cell.angle_gamma   90.00
#
_symmetry.space_group_name_H-M   'P 1'
#
loop_
_entity.id
_entity.type
_entity.pdbx_description
1 polymer ?
#
loop_
_entity_poly.entity_id
_entity_poly.type
_entity_poly.pdbx_seq_one_letter_code
_entity_poly.pdbx_strand_id
1 'polypeptide(L)'
;DPVVSKSVESMQLQIKYSNNVTRPENMNQEGSLSSISEYARMDIYKPKNPNGKMVLVCPGGSYFLLATYNEGIYVADWMLKQGVTVAVLKHRLPNGVWQAPLEDVSNAFKYARTHAKKLGIEKVGIIGFSAGGHLAASATVLYDSAESRPDFSILVYPVVTLDKKYAHSVSRDALIGSDAYWNNRSGYSADECIARQAQRDALVEKYSCEKQVT
;
A
#
# COMPACT_ATOMS: atom_id res chain seq x y z
N ASP A 1 -20.27 11.38 4.56
CA ASP A 1 -20.48 10.77 5.88
C ASP A 1 -20.11 11.75 6.99
N PRO A 2 -21.07 12.20 7.84
CA PRO A 2 -20.87 13.29 8.77
C PRO A 2 -19.91 12.97 9.92
N VAL A 3 -19.60 11.71 10.18
CA VAL A 3 -18.68 11.31 11.27
C VAL A 3 -17.21 11.43 10.82
N VAL A 4 -16.93 11.08 9.59
CA VAL A 4 -15.57 11.04 9.01
C VAL A 4 -15.14 12.43 8.53
N SER A 5 -16.07 13.28 8.10
CA SER A 5 -15.77 14.58 7.52
C SER A 5 -15.28 15.67 8.49
N LYS A 6 -15.43 15.47 9.81
CA LYS A 6 -15.19 16.52 10.82
C LYS A 6 -13.81 16.57 11.45
N SER A 7 -12.91 15.64 11.14
CA SER A 7 -11.62 15.53 11.84
C SER A 7 -10.50 15.01 10.92
N VAL A 8 -10.56 15.34 9.64
CA VAL A 8 -9.57 14.89 8.68
C VAL A 8 -8.43 15.89 8.58
N GLU A 9 -7.21 15.39 8.67
CA GLU A 9 -5.97 16.08 8.33
C GLU A 9 -5.37 15.36 7.12
N SER A 10 -5.41 15.99 5.95
CA SER A 10 -4.84 15.46 4.72
C SER A 10 -3.42 15.95 4.53
N MET A 11 -2.52 15.05 4.14
CA MET A 11 -1.13 15.40 3.85
C MET A 11 -0.60 14.63 2.66
N GLN A 12 0.23 15.29 1.91
CA GLN A 12 1.01 14.70 0.84
C GLN A 12 2.29 14.12 1.42
N LEU A 13 2.61 12.88 1.03
CA LEU A 13 3.85 12.22 1.43
C LEU A 13 4.98 12.52 0.44
N GLN A 14 6.21 12.55 0.95
CA GLN A 14 7.39 12.66 0.11
C GLN A 14 7.56 11.38 -0.71
N ILE A 15 8.05 11.52 -1.94
CA ILE A 15 8.28 10.40 -2.84
C ILE A 15 9.68 10.47 -3.45
N LYS A 16 10.29 9.32 -3.65
CA LYS A 16 11.55 9.12 -4.37
C LYS A 16 11.30 8.54 -5.77
N TYR A 17 10.38 7.58 -5.86
CA TYR A 17 10.07 6.90 -7.11
C TYR A 17 8.86 7.54 -7.80
N SER A 18 8.99 7.85 -9.09
CA SER A 18 7.82 8.16 -9.93
C SER A 18 7.12 6.86 -10.33
N ASN A 19 5.80 6.86 -10.40
CA ASN A 19 5.03 5.70 -10.86
C ASN A 19 4.56 5.81 -12.32
N ASN A 20 5.13 6.71 -13.09
CA ASN A 20 4.94 6.85 -14.55
C ASN A 20 3.48 6.99 -15.02
N VAL A 21 2.55 7.38 -14.16
CA VAL A 21 1.15 7.58 -14.53
C VAL A 21 0.97 8.97 -15.12
N THR A 22 0.32 9.03 -16.28
CA THR A 22 0.10 10.28 -17.02
C THR A 22 -1.37 10.68 -17.10
N ARG A 23 -2.27 9.86 -16.53
CA ARG A 23 -3.70 10.13 -16.52
C ARG A 23 -4.11 10.83 -15.22
N PRO A 24 -5.10 11.74 -15.25
CA PRO A 24 -5.64 12.34 -14.03
C PRO A 24 -6.29 11.28 -13.14
N GLU A 25 -6.25 11.52 -11.84
CA GLU A 25 -6.98 10.67 -10.88
C GLU A 25 -8.47 10.68 -11.21
N ASN A 26 -9.09 9.51 -11.05
CA ASN A 26 -10.50 9.34 -11.29
C ASN A 26 -11.15 8.54 -10.16
N MET A 27 -12.13 9.17 -9.49
CA MET A 27 -12.99 8.54 -8.50
C MET A 27 -14.30 8.15 -9.16
N ASN A 28 -14.64 6.87 -9.15
CA ASN A 28 -15.93 6.40 -9.64
C ASN A 28 -17.05 6.55 -8.60
N GLN A 29 -18.30 6.26 -9.00
CA GLN A 29 -19.45 6.38 -8.11
C GLN A 29 -19.43 5.40 -6.93
N GLU A 30 -18.72 4.28 -7.06
CA GLU A 30 -18.58 3.26 -6.01
C GLU A 30 -17.48 3.59 -5.00
N GLY A 31 -16.79 4.73 -5.18
CA GLY A 31 -15.70 5.15 -4.30
C GLY A 31 -14.38 4.43 -4.56
N SER A 32 -14.15 3.98 -5.79
CA SER A 32 -12.86 3.45 -6.23
C SER A 32 -12.07 4.51 -6.95
N LEU A 33 -10.82 4.69 -6.52
CA LEU A 33 -9.89 5.68 -7.05
C LEU A 33 -8.85 5.02 -7.96
N SER A 34 -8.68 5.52 -9.16
CA SER A 34 -7.71 5.03 -10.15
C SER A 34 -6.78 6.14 -10.65
N SER A 35 -5.75 5.75 -11.40
CA SER A 35 -4.78 6.68 -12.00
C SER A 35 -4.10 7.61 -11.00
N ILE A 36 -3.66 7.04 -9.88
CA ILE A 36 -2.96 7.76 -8.82
C ILE A 36 -1.53 7.98 -9.27
N SER A 37 -1.20 9.22 -9.67
CA SER A 37 -0.01 9.47 -10.46
C SER A 37 1.14 10.16 -9.74
N GLU A 38 0.87 11.25 -9.06
CA GLU A 38 1.97 12.18 -8.75
C GLU A 38 2.49 12.04 -7.33
N TYR A 39 1.63 11.65 -6.39
CA TYR A 39 2.00 11.56 -4.98
C TYR A 39 1.04 10.66 -4.19
N ALA A 40 1.56 10.11 -3.13
CA ALA A 40 0.74 9.47 -2.10
C ALA A 40 0.12 10.54 -1.18
N ARG A 41 -1.08 10.28 -0.73
CA ARG A 41 -1.76 11.10 0.27
C ARG A 41 -2.23 10.24 1.42
N MET A 42 -2.14 10.78 2.61
CA MET A 42 -2.65 10.16 3.81
C MET A 42 -3.69 11.08 4.44
N ASP A 43 -4.89 10.56 4.67
CA ASP A 43 -5.98 11.25 5.34
C ASP A 43 -6.11 10.70 6.77
N ILE A 44 -5.78 11.53 7.77
CA ILE A 44 -5.81 11.12 9.18
C ILE A 44 -7.12 11.58 9.83
N TYR A 45 -7.81 10.63 10.42
CA TYR A 45 -9.05 10.80 11.15
C TYR A 45 -8.79 10.57 12.64
N LYS A 46 -9.18 11.53 13.48
CA LYS A 46 -9.01 11.44 14.93
C LYS A 46 -10.34 11.12 15.63
N PRO A 47 -10.35 10.12 16.51
CA PRO A 47 -11.53 9.84 17.34
C PRO A 47 -11.71 10.92 18.42
N LYS A 48 -12.94 11.04 18.93
CA LYS A 48 -13.25 11.97 20.03
C LYS A 48 -12.43 11.65 21.29
N ASN A 49 -12.26 10.36 21.59
CA ASN A 49 -11.51 9.86 22.74
C ASN A 49 -10.41 8.89 22.24
N PRO A 50 -9.20 9.37 21.94
CA PRO A 50 -8.11 8.53 21.45
C PRO A 50 -7.65 7.53 22.51
N ASN A 51 -7.36 6.29 22.07
CA ASN A 51 -6.84 5.21 22.93
C ASN A 51 -5.32 4.99 22.80
N GLY A 52 -4.60 5.93 22.18
CA GLY A 52 -3.14 5.83 21.95
C GLY A 52 -2.73 4.97 20.75
N LYS A 53 -3.67 4.36 20.05
CA LYS A 53 -3.37 3.55 18.88
C LYS A 53 -3.74 4.26 17.58
N MET A 54 -2.92 4.04 16.55
CA MET A 54 -3.20 4.44 15.18
C MET A 54 -3.14 3.22 14.26
N VAL A 55 -3.98 3.20 13.26
CA VAL A 55 -3.96 2.18 12.19
C VAL A 55 -3.85 2.87 10.84
N LEU A 56 -2.84 2.49 10.08
CA LEU A 56 -2.71 2.82 8.66
C LEU A 56 -3.54 1.84 7.85
N VAL A 57 -4.48 2.34 7.07
CA VAL A 57 -5.38 1.53 6.24
C VAL A 57 -4.90 1.56 4.80
N CYS A 58 -4.62 0.39 4.24
CA CYS A 58 -4.23 0.19 2.85
C CYS A 58 -5.39 -0.48 2.09
N PRO A 59 -6.20 0.28 1.34
CA PRO A 59 -7.25 -0.29 0.50
C PRO A 59 -6.67 -1.20 -0.58
N GLY A 60 -7.42 -2.24 -0.95
CA GLY A 60 -7.10 -3.09 -2.09
C GLY A 60 -7.63 -2.54 -3.42
N GLY A 61 -7.61 -3.38 -4.43
CA GLY A 61 -8.02 -3.06 -5.79
C GLY A 61 -7.02 -3.56 -6.83
N SER A 62 -6.43 -4.72 -6.56
CA SER A 62 -5.50 -5.44 -7.46
C SER A 62 -4.31 -4.62 -7.95
N TYR A 63 -3.93 -3.56 -7.25
CA TYR A 63 -2.93 -2.57 -7.68
C TYR A 63 -3.29 -1.79 -8.95
N PHE A 64 -4.54 -1.86 -9.42
CA PHE A 64 -5.08 -1.04 -10.52
C PHE A 64 -5.93 0.13 -10.05
N LEU A 65 -6.49 0.03 -8.85
CA LEU A 65 -7.30 1.05 -8.22
C LEU A 65 -7.22 0.90 -6.69
N LEU A 66 -7.85 1.81 -5.97
CA LEU A 66 -8.07 1.72 -4.53
C LEU A 66 -9.57 1.71 -4.24
N ALA A 67 -10.06 0.69 -3.54
CA ALA A 67 -11.43 0.59 -3.03
C ALA A 67 -11.60 1.52 -1.82
N THR A 68 -11.49 2.84 -2.05
CA THR A 68 -11.31 3.87 -1.02
C THR A 68 -12.45 3.91 -0.03
N TYR A 69 -13.70 3.70 -0.46
CA TYR A 69 -14.85 3.72 0.44
C TYR A 69 -14.95 2.42 1.24
N ASN A 70 -15.04 1.27 0.58
CA ASN A 70 -15.30 0.00 1.25
C ASN A 70 -14.15 -0.45 2.15
N GLU A 71 -12.92 -0.30 1.69
CA GLU A 71 -11.71 -0.78 2.37
C GLU A 71 -10.87 0.36 2.98
N GLY A 72 -11.40 1.58 2.96
CA GLY A 72 -10.77 2.77 3.54
C GLY A 72 -11.70 3.49 4.50
N ILE A 73 -12.62 4.31 3.97
CA ILE A 73 -13.46 5.22 4.75
C ILE A 73 -14.40 4.49 5.72
N TYR A 74 -15.05 3.41 5.30
CA TYR A 74 -15.95 2.66 6.19
C TYR A 74 -15.19 1.92 7.28
N VAL A 75 -13.98 1.45 7.00
CA VAL A 75 -13.07 0.88 8.00
C VAL A 75 -12.66 1.95 9.01
N ALA A 76 -12.33 3.15 8.54
CA ALA A 76 -12.00 4.28 9.39
C ALA A 76 -13.16 4.63 10.32
N ASP A 77 -14.38 4.75 9.80
CA ASP A 77 -15.58 5.05 10.62
C ASP A 77 -15.79 4.01 11.74
N TRP A 78 -15.62 2.74 11.43
CA TRP A 78 -15.74 1.67 12.42
C TRP A 78 -14.65 1.75 13.50
N MET A 79 -13.38 1.94 13.12
CA MET A 79 -12.25 2.01 14.06
C MET A 79 -12.29 3.26 14.95
N LEU A 80 -12.73 4.40 14.41
CA LEU A 80 -12.90 5.64 15.17
C LEU A 80 -13.85 5.47 16.35
N LYS A 81 -14.91 4.68 16.21
CA LYS A 81 -15.86 4.33 17.29
C LYS A 81 -15.20 3.53 18.42
N GLN A 82 -14.06 2.88 18.13
CA GLN A 82 -13.25 2.14 19.11
C GLN A 82 -12.12 3.00 19.71
N GLY A 83 -12.08 4.30 19.44
CA GLY A 83 -11.04 5.20 19.92
C GLY A 83 -9.69 5.09 19.20
N VAL A 84 -9.65 4.43 18.05
CA VAL A 84 -8.43 4.27 17.25
C VAL A 84 -8.31 5.45 16.28
N THR A 85 -7.15 6.13 16.27
CA THR A 85 -6.80 7.07 15.21
C THR A 85 -6.56 6.30 13.92
N VAL A 86 -7.12 6.76 12.81
CA VAL A 86 -7.03 6.05 11.52
C VAL A 86 -6.40 6.94 10.47
N ALA A 87 -5.45 6.40 9.72
CA ALA A 87 -4.94 7.03 8.51
C ALA A 87 -5.31 6.18 7.29
N VAL A 88 -6.10 6.71 6.39
CA VAL A 88 -6.39 6.06 5.11
C VAL A 88 -5.34 6.49 4.11
N LEU A 89 -4.58 5.53 3.59
CA LEU A 89 -3.49 5.78 2.65
C LEU A 89 -3.98 5.68 1.21
N LYS A 90 -3.93 6.78 0.51
CA LYS A 90 -3.94 6.79 -0.95
C LYS A 90 -2.54 6.46 -1.44
N HIS A 91 -2.16 5.18 -1.39
CA HIS A 91 -0.87 4.76 -1.93
C HIS A 91 -0.89 4.80 -3.46
N ARG A 92 0.27 5.05 -4.05
CA ARG A 92 0.40 5.03 -5.50
C ARG A 92 0.23 3.61 -6.03
N LEU A 93 -0.30 3.52 -7.24
CA LEU A 93 -0.34 2.27 -8.00
C LEU A 93 1.05 2.02 -8.61
N PRO A 94 1.51 0.76 -8.74
CA PRO A 94 2.86 0.47 -9.19
C PRO A 94 3.17 1.00 -10.60
N ASN A 95 2.33 0.69 -11.56
CA ASN A 95 2.47 1.08 -12.96
C ASN A 95 3.91 0.86 -13.50
N GLY A 96 4.46 -0.33 -13.25
CA GLY A 96 5.84 -0.71 -13.61
C GLY A 96 6.92 -0.28 -12.62
N VAL A 97 6.56 0.43 -11.55
CA VAL A 97 7.47 0.83 -10.46
C VAL A 97 7.02 0.16 -9.16
N TRP A 98 7.42 -1.08 -8.98
CA TRP A 98 7.00 -1.93 -7.85
C TRP A 98 7.38 -1.40 -6.47
N GLN A 99 8.36 -0.49 -6.40
CA GLN A 99 8.82 0.13 -5.16
C GLN A 99 7.84 1.18 -4.62
N ALA A 100 7.08 1.84 -5.51
CA ALA A 100 6.29 3.02 -5.17
C ALA A 100 5.25 2.77 -4.04
N PRO A 101 4.43 1.71 -4.05
CA PRO A 101 3.47 1.50 -2.98
C PRO A 101 4.11 1.27 -1.60
N LEU A 102 5.21 0.51 -1.54
CA LEU A 102 5.90 0.22 -0.29
C LEU A 102 6.63 1.46 0.27
N GLU A 103 7.18 2.29 -0.61
CA GLU A 103 7.74 3.59 -0.22
C GLU A 103 6.68 4.47 0.44
N ASP A 104 5.47 4.52 -0.10
CA ASP A 104 4.38 5.33 0.44
C ASP A 104 4.00 4.87 1.85
N VAL A 105 3.91 3.56 2.08
CA VAL A 105 3.66 3.01 3.42
C VAL A 105 4.80 3.35 4.38
N SER A 106 6.05 3.19 3.96
CA SER A 106 7.23 3.54 4.77
C SER A 106 7.19 5.02 5.21
N ASN A 107 6.91 5.91 4.27
CA ASN A 107 6.80 7.35 4.54
C ASN A 107 5.61 7.70 5.44
N ALA A 108 4.48 7.00 5.30
CA ALA A 108 3.33 7.17 6.18
C ALA A 108 3.66 6.79 7.63
N PHE A 109 4.37 5.68 7.85
CA PHE A 109 4.84 5.27 9.18
C PHE A 109 5.83 6.27 9.78
N LYS A 110 6.83 6.70 9.02
CA LYS A 110 7.81 7.72 9.45
C LYS A 110 7.12 9.02 9.85
N TYR A 111 6.13 9.46 9.06
CA TYR A 111 5.31 10.62 9.40
C TYR A 111 4.56 10.41 10.73
N ALA A 112 3.85 9.31 10.88
CA ALA A 112 3.06 9.01 12.07
C ALA A 112 3.95 8.99 13.33
N ARG A 113 5.11 8.37 13.29
CA ARG A 113 6.04 8.32 14.42
C ARG A 113 6.67 9.67 14.75
N THR A 114 7.07 10.44 13.73
CA THR A 114 7.60 11.80 13.94
C THR A 114 6.56 12.72 14.59
N HIS A 115 5.28 12.52 14.29
CA HIS A 115 4.17 13.32 14.81
C HIS A 115 3.39 12.64 15.95
N ALA A 116 3.93 11.57 16.54
CA ALA A 116 3.23 10.75 17.52
C ALA A 116 2.66 11.55 18.69
N LYS A 117 3.43 12.50 19.24
CA LYS A 117 2.98 13.39 20.31
C LYS A 117 1.80 14.26 19.88
N LYS A 118 1.86 14.88 18.69
CA LYS A 118 0.78 15.71 18.13
C LYS A 118 -0.49 14.89 17.90
N LEU A 119 -0.32 13.65 17.42
CA LEU A 119 -1.40 12.73 17.11
C LEU A 119 -1.96 12.03 18.35
N GLY A 120 -1.25 12.06 19.47
CA GLY A 120 -1.66 11.36 20.71
C GLY A 120 -1.59 9.84 20.55
N ILE A 121 -0.57 9.33 19.85
CA ILE A 121 -0.41 7.91 19.55
C ILE A 121 0.87 7.35 20.16
N GLU A 122 0.80 6.10 20.61
CA GLU A 122 1.90 5.33 21.21
C GLU A 122 2.29 4.17 20.29
N LYS A 123 1.30 3.58 19.62
CA LYS A 123 1.49 2.45 18.70
C LYS A 123 0.84 2.72 17.34
N VAL A 124 1.54 2.29 16.29
CA VAL A 124 1.07 2.40 14.90
C VAL A 124 1.05 1.02 14.26
N GLY A 125 -0.15 0.54 13.93
CA GLY A 125 -0.34 -0.70 13.16
C GLY A 125 -0.74 -0.43 11.73
N ILE A 126 -0.88 -1.51 10.97
CA ILE A 126 -1.35 -1.49 9.59
C ILE A 126 -2.50 -2.48 9.40
N ILE A 127 -3.48 -2.11 8.63
CA ILE A 127 -4.49 -3.03 8.08
C ILE A 127 -4.50 -2.91 6.57
N GLY A 128 -4.58 -4.04 5.87
CA GLY A 128 -4.67 -4.05 4.43
C GLY A 128 -5.60 -5.13 3.91
N PHE A 129 -6.23 -4.84 2.78
CA PHE A 129 -7.25 -5.66 2.14
C PHE A 129 -6.78 -6.11 0.76
N SER A 130 -6.94 -7.39 0.42
CA SER A 130 -6.61 -7.93 -0.90
C SER A 130 -5.17 -7.54 -1.34
N ALA A 131 -5.00 -6.79 -2.42
CA ALA A 131 -3.70 -6.22 -2.84
C ALA A 131 -3.14 -5.22 -1.82
N GLY A 132 -3.99 -4.44 -1.13
CA GLY A 132 -3.59 -3.62 0.03
C GLY A 132 -3.16 -4.48 1.21
N GLY A 133 -3.71 -5.68 1.35
CA GLY A 133 -3.26 -6.71 2.29
C GLY A 133 -1.86 -7.23 1.96
N HIS A 134 -1.54 -7.41 0.68
CA HIS A 134 -0.18 -7.69 0.23
C HIS A 134 0.78 -6.55 0.58
N LEU A 135 0.36 -5.32 0.35
CA LEU A 135 1.16 -4.14 0.70
C LEU A 135 1.41 -4.06 2.21
N ALA A 136 0.39 -4.34 3.03
CA ALA A 136 0.51 -4.39 4.48
C ALA A 136 1.44 -5.53 4.94
N ALA A 137 1.34 -6.71 4.34
CA ALA A 137 2.24 -7.83 4.59
C ALA A 137 3.68 -7.47 4.19
N SER A 138 3.88 -6.89 3.01
CA SER A 138 5.20 -6.41 2.56
C SER A 138 5.81 -5.40 3.53
N ALA A 139 5.03 -4.43 4.01
CA ALA A 139 5.49 -3.45 5.00
C ALA A 139 5.88 -4.11 6.34
N THR A 140 5.26 -5.24 6.66
CA THR A 140 5.55 -5.98 7.90
C THR A 140 6.87 -6.74 7.84
N VAL A 141 7.27 -7.23 6.66
CA VAL A 141 8.45 -8.10 6.49
C VAL A 141 9.60 -7.42 5.72
N LEU A 142 9.34 -6.34 4.97
CA LEU A 142 10.32 -5.63 4.14
C LEU A 142 10.54 -4.17 4.59
N TYR A 143 10.33 -3.86 5.87
CA TYR A 143 10.59 -2.51 6.39
C TYR A 143 12.06 -2.13 6.26
N ASP A 144 12.34 -0.85 6.04
CA ASP A 144 13.69 -0.31 5.84
C ASP A 144 14.34 0.24 7.13
N SER A 145 13.51 0.49 8.15
CA SER A 145 13.95 1.04 9.43
C SER A 145 12.96 0.72 10.55
N ALA A 146 13.37 0.92 11.79
CA ALA A 146 12.47 0.76 12.94
C ALA A 146 11.27 1.72 12.87
N GLU A 147 11.45 2.92 12.30
CA GLU A 147 10.39 3.91 12.14
C GLU A 147 9.33 3.49 11.11
N SER A 148 9.69 2.69 10.11
CA SER A 148 8.77 2.20 9.08
C SER A 148 8.12 0.87 9.42
N ARG A 149 8.58 0.21 10.50
CA ARG A 149 8.05 -1.08 10.95
C ARG A 149 6.70 -0.90 11.65
N PRO A 150 5.63 -1.64 11.25
CA PRO A 150 4.39 -1.69 12.01
C PRO A 150 4.58 -2.32 13.40
N ASP A 151 3.89 -1.79 14.41
CA ASP A 151 3.83 -2.45 15.74
C ASP A 151 2.94 -3.70 15.71
N PHE A 152 1.96 -3.75 14.82
CA PHE A 152 1.10 -4.89 14.55
C PHE A 152 0.49 -4.79 13.15
N SER A 153 0.05 -5.92 12.61
CA SER A 153 -0.54 -5.98 11.26
C SER A 153 -1.82 -6.80 11.26
N ILE A 154 -2.81 -6.31 10.51
CA ILE A 154 -4.09 -6.96 10.28
C ILE A 154 -4.21 -7.19 8.78
N LEU A 155 -4.25 -8.45 8.37
CA LEU A 155 -4.29 -8.82 6.96
C LEU A 155 -5.67 -9.42 6.64
N VAL A 156 -6.42 -8.74 5.78
CA VAL A 156 -7.79 -9.13 5.43
C VAL A 156 -7.78 -9.67 4.00
N TYR A 157 -8.07 -10.95 3.82
CA TYR A 157 -8.01 -11.70 2.55
C TYR A 157 -6.82 -11.28 1.65
N PRO A 158 -5.59 -11.26 2.20
CA PRO A 158 -4.44 -10.67 1.52
C PRO A 158 -4.00 -11.53 0.33
N VAL A 159 -3.47 -10.89 -0.70
CA VAL A 159 -2.50 -11.55 -1.56
C VAL A 159 -1.22 -11.69 -0.74
N VAL A 160 -0.61 -12.87 -0.71
CA VAL A 160 0.60 -13.13 0.09
C VAL A 160 1.77 -13.53 -0.78
N THR A 161 1.54 -14.50 -1.68
CA THR A 161 2.58 -15.00 -2.59
C THR A 161 2.47 -14.40 -3.98
N LEU A 162 3.61 -14.23 -4.64
CA LEU A 162 3.69 -13.93 -6.08
C LEU A 162 4.09 -15.15 -6.91
N ASP A 163 4.19 -16.35 -6.30
CA ASP A 163 4.36 -17.60 -7.04
C ASP A 163 3.16 -17.80 -7.97
N LYS A 164 3.43 -17.91 -9.27
CA LYS A 164 2.42 -18.01 -10.34
C LYS A 164 1.36 -19.09 -10.07
N LYS A 165 1.74 -20.17 -9.40
CA LYS A 165 0.85 -21.31 -9.11
C LYS A 165 -0.28 -20.93 -8.14
N TYR A 166 -0.03 -19.98 -7.23
CA TYR A 166 -0.93 -19.63 -6.14
C TYR A 166 -1.34 -18.16 -6.11
N ALA A 167 -0.59 -17.30 -6.80
CA ALA A 167 -0.80 -15.86 -6.78
C ALA A 167 -2.13 -15.46 -7.45
N HIS A 168 -2.72 -14.39 -6.93
CA HIS A 168 -3.73 -13.65 -7.68
C HIS A 168 -3.06 -12.95 -8.87
N SER A 169 -3.22 -13.49 -10.07
CA SER A 169 -2.47 -13.11 -11.27
C SER A 169 -2.55 -11.60 -11.59
N VAL A 170 -3.75 -11.02 -11.46
CA VAL A 170 -3.98 -9.60 -11.73
C VAL A 170 -3.15 -8.71 -10.81
N SER A 171 -3.15 -8.97 -9.51
CA SER A 171 -2.35 -8.20 -8.54
C SER A 171 -0.84 -8.40 -8.75
N ARG A 172 -0.42 -9.64 -9.05
CA ARG A 172 0.98 -9.95 -9.35
C ARG A 172 1.46 -9.17 -10.57
N ASP A 173 0.70 -9.25 -11.66
CA ASP A 173 1.08 -8.64 -12.93
C ASP A 173 1.03 -7.11 -12.87
N ALA A 174 0.12 -6.54 -12.09
CA ALA A 174 0.08 -5.10 -11.83
C ALA A 174 1.29 -4.63 -11.01
N LEU A 175 1.74 -5.43 -10.03
CA LEU A 175 2.86 -5.06 -9.18
C LEU A 175 4.21 -5.21 -9.89
N ILE A 176 4.50 -6.39 -10.44
CA ILE A 176 5.85 -6.72 -10.95
C ILE A 176 5.92 -6.87 -12.46
N GLY A 177 4.81 -6.71 -13.18
CA GLY A 177 4.74 -6.93 -14.63
C GLY A 177 4.28 -8.33 -15.01
N SER A 178 3.58 -8.43 -16.13
CA SER A 178 3.06 -9.69 -16.66
C SER A 178 4.15 -10.59 -17.23
N ASP A 179 3.84 -11.87 -17.40
CA ASP A 179 4.74 -12.81 -18.09
C ASP A 179 5.02 -12.36 -19.54
N ALA A 180 4.05 -11.74 -20.22
CA ALA A 180 4.25 -11.18 -21.55
C ALA A 180 5.30 -10.06 -21.56
N TYR A 181 5.28 -9.18 -20.56
CA TYR A 181 6.30 -8.15 -20.37
C TYR A 181 7.69 -8.74 -20.19
N TRP A 182 7.85 -9.72 -19.29
CA TRP A 182 9.14 -10.31 -18.98
C TRP A 182 9.68 -11.22 -20.10
N ASN A 183 8.81 -11.90 -20.83
CA ASN A 183 9.16 -12.79 -21.94
C ASN A 183 9.38 -12.06 -23.27
N ASN A 184 9.10 -10.76 -23.35
CA ASN A 184 9.37 -9.98 -24.54
C ASN A 184 10.88 -9.90 -24.78
N ARG A 185 11.32 -10.42 -25.92
CA ARG A 185 12.72 -10.44 -26.36
C ARG A 185 13.03 -9.36 -27.40
N SER A 186 12.03 -8.64 -27.90
CA SER A 186 12.21 -7.62 -28.93
C SER A 186 13.07 -6.47 -28.42
N GLY A 187 14.18 -6.21 -29.11
CA GLY A 187 15.12 -5.15 -28.76
C GLY A 187 16.11 -5.50 -27.65
N TYR A 188 16.15 -6.76 -27.19
CA TYR A 188 17.08 -7.21 -26.15
C TYR A 188 18.05 -8.27 -26.69
N SER A 189 19.31 -8.22 -26.25
CA SER A 189 20.31 -9.28 -26.43
C SER A 189 19.94 -10.53 -25.61
N ALA A 190 20.63 -11.63 -25.86
CA ALA A 190 20.44 -12.86 -25.08
C ALA A 190 20.75 -12.65 -23.58
N ASP A 191 21.84 -11.95 -23.26
CA ASP A 191 22.26 -11.68 -21.89
C ASP A 191 21.26 -10.76 -21.17
N GLU A 192 20.72 -9.74 -21.85
CA GLU A 192 19.67 -8.89 -21.30
C GLU A 192 18.38 -9.68 -21.04
N CYS A 193 18.02 -10.61 -21.91
CA CYS A 193 16.88 -11.50 -21.68
C CYS A 193 17.07 -12.36 -20.43
N ILE A 194 18.27 -12.91 -20.23
CA ILE A 194 18.61 -13.69 -19.04
C ILE A 194 18.55 -12.80 -17.78
N ALA A 195 19.12 -11.60 -17.83
CA ALA A 195 19.08 -10.65 -16.73
C ALA A 195 17.66 -10.24 -16.34
N ARG A 196 16.78 -10.01 -17.33
CA ARG A 196 15.35 -9.70 -17.12
C ARG A 196 14.61 -10.85 -16.43
N GLN A 197 14.87 -12.10 -16.81
CA GLN A 197 14.26 -13.25 -16.16
C GLN A 197 14.75 -13.38 -14.70
N ALA A 198 16.04 -13.21 -14.47
CA ALA A 198 16.60 -13.21 -13.11
C ALA A 198 16.01 -12.08 -12.24
N GLN A 199 15.80 -10.90 -12.81
CA GLN A 199 15.13 -9.79 -12.13
C GLN A 199 13.68 -10.14 -11.75
N ARG A 200 12.90 -10.72 -12.67
CA ARG A 200 11.54 -11.19 -12.37
C ARG A 200 11.54 -12.17 -11.21
N ASP A 201 12.42 -13.17 -11.26
CA ASP A 201 12.48 -14.22 -10.25
C ASP A 201 12.88 -13.65 -8.87
N ALA A 202 13.80 -12.69 -8.85
CA ALA A 202 14.15 -11.96 -7.65
C ALA A 202 12.98 -11.12 -7.09
N LEU A 203 12.15 -10.53 -7.94
CA LEU A 203 10.94 -9.81 -7.51
C LEU A 203 9.88 -10.75 -6.95
N VAL A 204 9.65 -11.90 -7.59
CA VAL A 204 8.75 -12.94 -7.07
C VAL A 204 9.23 -13.41 -5.69
N GLU A 205 10.52 -13.68 -5.53
CA GLU A 205 11.09 -14.10 -4.25
C GLU A 205 10.91 -13.02 -3.20
N LYS A 206 11.30 -11.79 -3.49
CA LYS A 206 11.25 -10.65 -2.55
C LYS A 206 9.84 -10.31 -2.10
N TYR A 207 8.87 -10.27 -3.03
CA TYR A 207 7.50 -9.85 -2.75
C TYR A 207 6.53 -11.00 -2.45
N SER A 208 7.02 -12.24 -2.37
CA SER A 208 6.30 -13.35 -1.75
C SER A 208 6.52 -13.29 -0.24
N CYS A 209 5.56 -12.66 0.45
CA CYS A 209 5.73 -12.27 1.86
C CYS A 209 5.95 -13.48 2.78
N GLU A 210 5.38 -14.64 2.46
CA GLU A 210 5.56 -15.88 3.21
C GLU A 210 7.02 -16.37 3.24
N LYS A 211 7.83 -15.93 2.29
CA LYS A 211 9.26 -16.27 2.20
C LYS A 211 10.15 -15.32 2.99
N GLN A 212 9.60 -14.21 3.47
CA GLN A 212 10.33 -13.17 4.18
C GLN A 212 10.12 -13.22 5.69
N VAL A 213 9.29 -14.16 6.18
CA VAL A 213 9.05 -14.34 7.61
C VAL A 213 10.25 -15.05 8.24
N THR A 214 10.84 -14.42 9.27
CA THR A 214 11.98 -14.94 10.05
C THR A 214 11.58 -15.21 11.48
#